data_f06e5df0bd40736371e458f43850f073
#
_entry.id   f06e5df0bd40736371e458f43850f073
#
_cell.length_a   1.000
_cell.length_b   1.000
_cell.length_c   1.000
_cell.angle_alpha   90.00
_cell.angle_beta   90.00
_cell.angle_gamma   90.00
#
_symmetry.space_group_name_H-M   'P 1'
#
loop_
_entity.id
_entity.type
_entity.pdbx_description
1 polymer ?
#
loop_
_entity_poly.entity_id
_entity_poly.type
_entity_poly.pdbx_seq_one_letter_code
_entity_poly.pdbx_strand_id
1 'polypeptide(L)'
;YFLLLFFIGLGAFAQQPYYDGIDFTLPPAQLYNVLQNKLEDHNANYSYGQARDMMKVADEWEEDNSRVVLIYGYNDNDNNCTTDYTRHKDNFGGQSCEYNREHVFPRSLANPGMGRANNNTIGIAADPHNIRAADQQANQNRQNYPFGPGSGNARVISGQHWYPGDEWKGDVARMMMYMYVRYGERCLPSLVGTGATQNATEMLELFLEWNIE
;
A
#
# COMPACT_ATOMS: atom_id res chain seq x y z
N TYR A 1 32.96 42.17 -5.80
CA TYR A 1 32.71 41.20 -4.71
C TYR A 1 31.58 40.26 -5.15
N PHE A 2 31.95 39.03 -5.50
CA PHE A 2 30.97 37.94 -5.78
C PHE A 2 30.66 37.25 -4.48
N LEU A 3 29.41 37.32 -4.02
CA LEU A 3 28.91 36.58 -2.86
C LEU A 3 28.50 35.17 -3.31
N LEU A 4 29.32 34.17 -2.98
CA LEU A 4 29.02 32.74 -3.24
C LEU A 4 28.06 32.26 -2.14
N LEU A 5 26.78 32.16 -2.46
CA LEU A 5 25.78 31.53 -1.59
C LEU A 5 25.91 29.98 -1.65
N PHE A 6 26.50 29.40 -0.62
CA PHE A 6 26.47 27.95 -0.39
C PHE A 6 25.07 27.58 0.06
N PHE A 7 24.28 26.98 -0.82
CA PHE A 7 23.09 26.21 -0.41
C PHE A 7 23.54 24.89 0.19
N ILE A 8 23.58 24.81 1.53
CA ILE A 8 23.63 23.54 2.24
C ILE A 8 22.19 22.98 2.13
N GLY A 9 22.02 22.01 1.25
CA GLY A 9 20.78 21.21 1.19
C GLY A 9 20.59 20.50 2.52
N LEU A 10 19.71 21.00 3.37
CA LEU A 10 19.20 20.26 4.52
C LEU A 10 18.32 19.14 3.95
N GLY A 11 18.90 17.96 3.78
CA GLY A 11 18.11 16.76 3.53
C GLY A 11 17.11 16.59 4.67
N ALA A 12 15.84 16.49 4.34
CA ALA A 12 14.79 16.21 5.33
C ALA A 12 14.95 14.77 5.83
N PHE A 13 15.54 14.58 6.98
CA PHE A 13 15.72 13.29 7.66
C PHE A 13 14.53 12.97 8.58
N ALA A 14 13.31 13.06 8.07
CA ALA A 14 12.10 12.89 8.89
C ALA A 14 11.84 11.45 9.36
N GLN A 15 12.57 10.44 8.84
CA GLN A 15 12.37 9.02 9.18
C GLN A 15 13.54 8.38 9.94
N GLN A 16 14.57 9.12 10.26
CA GLN A 16 15.79 8.57 10.86
C GLN A 16 15.59 7.85 12.21
N PRO A 17 14.80 8.36 13.19
CA PRO A 17 14.73 7.70 14.49
C PRO A 17 14.22 6.25 14.44
N TYR A 18 13.32 5.94 13.51
CA TYR A 18 12.79 4.58 13.36
C TYR A 18 13.85 3.59 12.88
N TYR A 19 14.72 4.02 11.99
CA TYR A 19 15.77 3.18 11.39
C TYR A 19 17.13 3.36 12.06
N ASP A 20 17.19 4.04 13.21
CA ASP A 20 18.43 4.21 13.95
C ASP A 20 19.08 2.85 14.26
N GLY A 21 20.38 2.74 13.97
CA GLY A 21 21.17 1.53 14.17
C GLY A 21 21.10 0.52 13.02
N ILE A 22 20.37 0.81 11.93
CA ILE A 22 20.40 -0.02 10.72
C ILE A 22 21.52 0.45 9.79
N ASP A 23 22.41 -0.47 9.45
CA ASP A 23 23.44 -0.25 8.44
C ASP A 23 22.87 -0.58 7.05
N PHE A 24 22.53 0.45 6.26
CA PHE A 24 22.03 0.30 4.90
C PHE A 24 23.10 -0.07 3.86
N THR A 25 24.36 -0.21 4.27
CA THR A 25 25.46 -0.66 3.39
C THR A 25 25.64 -2.19 3.41
N LEU A 26 24.88 -2.89 4.24
CA LEU A 26 24.90 -4.35 4.31
C LEU A 26 24.55 -5.00 2.95
N PRO A 27 25.09 -6.17 2.66
CA PRO A 27 24.64 -6.97 1.52
C PRO A 27 23.12 -7.19 1.55
N PRO A 28 22.43 -7.22 0.39
CA PRO A 28 20.96 -7.22 0.30
C PRO A 28 20.26 -8.26 1.20
N ALA A 29 20.76 -9.50 1.24
CA ALA A 29 20.16 -10.55 2.07
C ALA A 29 20.31 -10.28 3.58
N GLN A 30 21.41 -9.67 4.01
CA GLN A 30 21.60 -9.28 5.41
C GLN A 30 20.72 -8.08 5.77
N LEU A 31 20.68 -7.07 4.91
CA LEU A 31 19.81 -5.90 5.09
C LEU A 31 18.34 -6.32 5.17
N TYR A 32 17.90 -7.24 4.29
CA TYR A 32 16.52 -7.79 4.34
C TYR A 32 16.21 -8.38 5.73
N ASN A 33 17.09 -9.24 6.26
CA ASN A 33 16.88 -9.85 7.58
C ASN A 33 16.87 -8.83 8.72
N VAL A 34 17.73 -7.81 8.67
CA VAL A 34 17.75 -6.73 9.67
C VAL A 34 16.46 -5.92 9.63
N LEU A 35 15.96 -5.58 8.44
CA LEU A 35 14.69 -4.86 8.27
C LEU A 35 13.50 -5.71 8.70
N GLN A 36 13.49 -7.01 8.37
CA GLN A 36 12.44 -7.93 8.80
C GLN A 36 12.36 -8.01 10.33
N ASN A 37 13.47 -8.25 11.00
CA ASN A 37 13.54 -8.27 12.47
C ASN A 37 13.05 -6.95 13.07
N LYS A 38 13.42 -5.81 12.48
CA LYS A 38 12.96 -4.48 12.92
C LYS A 38 11.44 -4.34 12.84
N LEU A 39 10.83 -4.84 11.78
CA LEU A 39 9.38 -4.82 11.58
C LEU A 39 8.64 -5.80 12.50
N GLU A 40 9.22 -6.96 12.80
CA GLU A 40 8.64 -7.97 13.70
C GLU A 40 8.59 -7.49 15.15
N ASP A 41 9.57 -6.73 15.61
CA ASP A 41 9.64 -6.18 16.99
C ASP A 41 8.46 -5.22 17.30
N HIS A 42 7.75 -4.75 16.29
CA HIS A 42 6.59 -3.87 16.44
C HIS A 42 5.28 -4.65 16.35
N ASN A 43 5.10 -5.64 17.21
CA ASN A 43 3.84 -6.38 17.37
C ASN A 43 2.77 -5.52 18.04
N ALA A 44 2.32 -4.48 17.35
CA ALA A 44 1.09 -3.83 17.72
C ALA A 44 -0.06 -4.78 17.35
N ASN A 45 -0.70 -5.36 18.36
CA ASN A 45 -1.86 -6.23 18.19
C ASN A 45 -3.12 -5.39 17.88
N TYR A 46 -3.10 -4.66 16.76
CA TYR A 46 -4.28 -3.94 16.31
C TYR A 46 -5.32 -4.92 15.78
N SER A 47 -6.57 -4.67 16.16
CA SER A 47 -7.68 -5.39 15.55
C SER A 47 -8.05 -4.78 14.17
N TYR A 48 -8.70 -5.57 13.35
CA TYR A 48 -9.20 -5.10 12.05
C TYR A 48 -10.19 -3.92 12.17
N GLY A 49 -10.89 -3.81 13.32
CA GLY A 49 -11.68 -2.64 13.66
C GLY A 49 -10.82 -1.40 13.90
N GLN A 50 -9.74 -1.54 14.67
CA GLN A 50 -8.79 -0.45 14.92
C GLN A 50 -8.03 -0.05 13.63
N ALA A 51 -7.69 -1.02 12.78
CA ALA A 51 -7.07 -0.72 11.47
C ALA A 51 -7.99 0.14 10.59
N ARG A 52 -9.34 -0.02 10.67
CA ARG A 52 -10.30 0.90 10.03
C ARG A 52 -10.15 2.33 10.57
N ASP A 53 -10.04 2.47 11.87
CA ASP A 53 -9.97 3.80 12.49
C ASP A 53 -8.63 4.49 12.17
N MET A 54 -7.55 3.71 12.12
CA MET A 54 -6.22 4.17 11.65
C MET A 54 -6.25 4.59 10.19
N MET A 55 -6.89 3.81 9.31
CA MET A 55 -7.06 4.12 7.89
C MET A 55 -7.75 5.47 7.69
N LYS A 56 -8.80 5.79 8.49
CA LYS A 56 -9.49 7.08 8.41
C LYS A 56 -8.61 8.29 8.75
N VAL A 57 -7.52 8.06 9.47
CA VAL A 57 -6.52 9.08 9.79
C VAL A 57 -5.38 9.09 8.77
N ALA A 58 -4.90 7.91 8.38
CA ALA A 58 -3.80 7.77 7.44
C ALA A 58 -4.16 8.19 6.00
N ASP A 59 -5.41 7.95 5.61
CA ASP A 59 -5.95 8.33 4.32
C ASP A 59 -6.76 9.65 4.38
N GLU A 60 -6.60 10.46 5.45
CA GLU A 60 -7.26 11.77 5.55
C GLU A 60 -6.84 12.67 4.39
N TRP A 61 -7.83 13.33 3.77
CA TRP A 61 -7.54 14.27 2.70
C TRP A 61 -7.05 15.61 3.27
N GLU A 62 -5.89 16.05 2.81
CA GLU A 62 -5.21 17.24 3.36
C GLU A 62 -6.03 18.53 3.25
N GLU A 63 -6.88 18.65 2.20
CA GLU A 63 -7.71 19.84 1.97
C GLU A 63 -9.01 19.83 2.78
N ASP A 64 -9.48 18.65 3.22
CA ASP A 64 -10.71 18.50 4.01
C ASP A 64 -10.62 17.28 4.93
N ASN A 65 -10.35 17.51 6.19
CA ASN A 65 -10.18 16.47 7.20
C ASN A 65 -11.46 15.67 7.52
N SER A 66 -12.60 16.04 6.99
CA SER A 66 -13.85 15.24 7.04
C SER A 66 -13.87 14.11 6.00
N ARG A 67 -12.91 14.09 5.07
CA ARG A 67 -12.84 13.15 3.95
C ARG A 67 -11.61 12.23 4.05
N VAL A 68 -11.70 11.11 3.36
CA VAL A 68 -10.56 10.20 3.08
C VAL A 68 -10.30 10.16 1.60
N VAL A 69 -9.02 9.97 1.25
CA VAL A 69 -8.59 9.68 -0.12
C VAL A 69 -8.85 8.20 -0.40
N LEU A 70 -9.38 7.88 -1.57
CA LEU A 70 -9.73 6.53 -1.97
C LEU A 70 -8.68 5.98 -2.92
N ILE A 71 -8.00 4.90 -2.51
CA ILE A 71 -7.09 4.18 -3.41
C ILE A 71 -7.86 3.75 -4.67
N TYR A 72 -7.22 3.87 -5.83
CA TYR A 72 -7.79 3.63 -7.16
C TYR A 72 -8.72 4.74 -7.67
N GLY A 73 -9.10 5.71 -6.84
CA GLY A 73 -9.90 6.87 -7.23
C GLY A 73 -9.07 7.90 -8.01
N TYR A 74 -9.74 8.71 -8.85
CA TYR A 74 -9.06 9.69 -9.71
C TYR A 74 -9.93 10.88 -10.14
N ASN A 75 -11.24 10.90 -9.87
CA ASN A 75 -12.11 11.96 -10.35
C ASN A 75 -13.38 12.14 -9.51
N ASP A 76 -13.49 13.24 -8.78
CA ASP A 76 -14.66 13.59 -7.97
C ASP A 76 -15.75 14.33 -8.78
N ASN A 77 -15.56 14.57 -10.08
CA ASN A 77 -16.41 15.50 -10.85
C ASN A 77 -17.15 14.83 -12.03
N ASP A 78 -17.16 13.51 -12.14
CA ASP A 78 -17.80 12.80 -13.26
C ASP A 78 -19.17 12.19 -12.92
N ASN A 79 -19.68 12.45 -11.71
CA ASN A 79 -20.92 11.89 -11.18
C ASN A 79 -20.91 10.34 -11.09
N ASN A 80 -19.75 9.74 -10.99
CA ASN A 80 -19.55 8.30 -10.85
C ASN A 80 -18.75 8.00 -9.58
N CYS A 81 -19.43 7.67 -8.51
CA CYS A 81 -18.78 7.45 -7.23
C CYS A 81 -17.74 6.31 -7.23
N THR A 82 -17.75 5.42 -8.21
CA THR A 82 -16.70 4.37 -8.34
C THR A 82 -15.33 4.96 -8.68
N THR A 83 -15.30 6.14 -9.28
CA THR A 83 -14.08 6.84 -9.70
C THR A 83 -13.69 7.97 -8.76
N ASP A 84 -14.50 8.26 -7.71
CA ASP A 84 -14.22 9.32 -6.75
C ASP A 84 -12.82 9.16 -6.12
N TYR A 85 -12.08 10.27 -6.11
CA TYR A 85 -10.78 10.37 -5.45
C TYR A 85 -10.92 10.52 -3.93
N THR A 86 -11.99 11.19 -3.46
CA THR A 86 -12.24 11.41 -2.03
C THR A 86 -13.66 11.05 -1.61
N ARG A 87 -13.85 10.74 -0.32
CA ARG A 87 -15.16 10.47 0.25
C ARG A 87 -15.26 10.90 1.70
N HIS A 88 -16.46 11.32 2.14
CA HIS A 88 -16.70 11.67 3.53
C HIS A 88 -16.45 10.45 4.45
N LYS A 89 -15.77 10.67 5.57
CA LYS A 89 -15.36 9.61 6.52
C LYS A 89 -16.50 8.77 7.08
N ASP A 90 -17.71 9.34 7.14
CA ASP A 90 -18.88 8.63 7.64
C ASP A 90 -19.55 7.71 6.60
N ASN A 91 -19.21 7.86 5.31
CA ASN A 91 -19.74 7.01 4.25
C ASN A 91 -18.99 5.67 4.16
N PHE A 92 -18.73 5.07 5.31
CA PHE A 92 -18.06 3.78 5.44
C PHE A 92 -19.06 2.64 5.51
N GLY A 93 -18.97 1.68 4.56
CA GLY A 93 -19.86 0.51 4.54
C GLY A 93 -19.68 -0.37 3.31
N GLY A 94 -20.76 -1.03 2.90
CA GLY A 94 -20.76 -1.96 1.76
C GLY A 94 -21.83 -1.62 0.71
N GLN A 95 -22.46 -0.43 0.81
CA GLN A 95 -23.47 0.01 -0.14
C GLN A 95 -22.81 0.79 -1.30
N SER A 96 -23.62 1.07 -2.33
CA SER A 96 -23.19 1.94 -3.43
C SER A 96 -22.76 3.31 -2.90
N CYS A 97 -21.67 3.83 -3.43
CA CYS A 97 -21.05 5.10 -3.01
C CYS A 97 -20.60 5.15 -1.54
N GLU A 98 -20.46 4.03 -0.89
CA GLU A 98 -19.72 3.89 0.35
C GLU A 98 -18.29 3.43 0.06
N TYR A 99 -17.38 3.60 1.02
CA TYR A 99 -16.04 3.04 0.94
C TYR A 99 -15.84 1.98 2.02
N ASN A 100 -14.91 1.09 1.79
CA ASN A 100 -14.56 0.07 2.75
C ASN A 100 -13.03 -0.16 2.80
N ARG A 101 -12.60 -1.15 3.60
CA ARG A 101 -11.20 -1.53 3.74
C ARG A 101 -10.77 -2.39 2.57
N GLU A 102 -9.89 -1.87 1.73
CA GLU A 102 -9.15 -2.63 0.75
C GLU A 102 -7.92 -3.28 1.38
N HIS A 103 -7.75 -4.59 1.20
CA HIS A 103 -6.48 -5.26 1.42
C HIS A 103 -5.68 -5.21 0.13
N VAL A 104 -4.76 -4.26 0.03
CA VAL A 104 -3.98 -4.04 -1.20
C VAL A 104 -3.18 -5.27 -1.59
N PHE A 105 -2.54 -5.95 -0.62
CA PHE A 105 -2.16 -7.35 -0.76
C PHE A 105 -3.37 -8.24 -0.41
N PRO A 106 -4.01 -8.90 -1.38
CA PRO A 106 -5.23 -9.66 -1.15
C PRO A 106 -5.06 -10.79 -0.14
N ARG A 107 -5.98 -10.90 0.80
CA ARG A 107 -5.92 -11.93 1.85
C ARG A 107 -5.84 -13.35 1.30
N SER A 108 -6.52 -13.62 0.19
CA SER A 108 -6.57 -14.94 -0.44
C SER A 108 -5.31 -15.33 -1.19
N LEU A 109 -4.46 -14.37 -1.54
CA LEU A 109 -3.21 -14.61 -2.29
C LEU A 109 -2.01 -14.84 -1.37
N ALA A 110 -2.09 -14.50 -0.09
CA ALA A 110 -1.06 -14.91 0.88
C ALA A 110 -1.01 -16.46 0.99
N ASN A 111 0.15 -17.02 1.26
CA ASN A 111 0.32 -18.47 1.42
C ASN A 111 1.07 -18.82 2.72
N PRO A 112 0.39 -19.33 3.75
CA PRO A 112 -1.05 -19.60 3.84
C PRO A 112 -1.89 -18.32 3.83
N GLY A 113 -3.13 -18.39 3.31
CA GLY A 113 -4.06 -17.28 3.24
C GLY A 113 -4.31 -16.62 4.59
N MET A 114 -4.65 -15.33 4.60
CA MET A 114 -4.88 -14.56 5.83
C MET A 114 -6.22 -14.90 6.53
N GLY A 115 -7.10 -15.68 5.88
CA GLY A 115 -8.41 -16.03 6.40
C GLY A 115 -9.45 -14.89 6.30
N ARG A 116 -10.62 -15.11 6.92
CA ARG A 116 -11.65 -14.07 7.03
C ARG A 116 -11.30 -13.11 8.16
N ALA A 117 -11.58 -11.82 7.95
CA ALA A 117 -11.38 -10.79 8.97
C ALA A 117 -12.73 -10.23 9.42
N ASN A 118 -12.89 -10.08 10.72
CA ASN A 118 -13.95 -9.31 11.39
C ASN A 118 -13.30 -8.26 12.30
N ASN A 119 -14.08 -7.37 12.89
CA ASN A 119 -13.51 -6.26 13.66
C ASN A 119 -12.59 -6.67 14.83
N ASN A 120 -12.68 -7.91 15.31
CA ASN A 120 -11.83 -8.43 16.40
C ASN A 120 -10.61 -9.22 15.89
N THR A 121 -10.49 -9.44 14.59
CA THR A 121 -9.35 -10.14 14.00
C THR A 121 -8.08 -9.32 14.21
N ILE A 122 -7.01 -9.98 14.65
CA ILE A 122 -5.67 -9.41 14.83
C ILE A 122 -4.67 -10.09 13.85
N GLY A 123 -3.46 -9.57 13.79
CA GLY A 123 -2.37 -10.12 12.97
C GLY A 123 -2.42 -9.64 11.53
N ILE A 124 -1.84 -10.40 10.61
CA ILE A 124 -1.59 -10.00 9.22
C ILE A 124 -2.82 -9.46 8.48
N ALA A 125 -4.02 -10.02 8.75
CA ALA A 125 -5.26 -9.54 8.13
C ALA A 125 -5.75 -8.19 8.70
N ALA A 126 -5.16 -7.73 9.79
CA ALA A 126 -5.46 -6.46 10.44
C ALA A 126 -4.29 -5.46 10.35
N ASP A 127 -3.26 -5.77 9.57
CA ASP A 127 -2.11 -4.87 9.42
C ASP A 127 -2.53 -3.58 8.71
N PRO A 128 -2.44 -2.41 9.40
CA PRO A 128 -2.89 -1.14 8.84
C PRO A 128 -2.07 -0.69 7.62
N HIS A 129 -0.82 -1.16 7.47
CA HIS A 129 0.00 -0.85 6.29
C HIS A 129 -0.44 -1.58 5.03
N ASN A 130 -1.31 -2.58 5.15
CA ASN A 130 -1.92 -3.28 4.03
C ASN A 130 -3.37 -2.84 3.77
N ILE A 131 -3.88 -1.86 4.52
CA ILE A 131 -5.30 -1.47 4.46
C ILE A 131 -5.41 -0.02 4.01
N ARG A 132 -6.19 0.21 2.95
CA ARG A 132 -6.51 1.54 2.42
C ARG A 132 -8.02 1.72 2.28
N ALA A 133 -8.47 2.95 2.35
CA ALA A 133 -9.83 3.30 1.96
C ALA A 133 -10.01 3.10 0.46
N ALA A 134 -11.03 2.37 0.03
CA ALA A 134 -11.37 2.19 -1.38
C ALA A 134 -12.88 2.29 -1.60
N ASP A 135 -13.31 2.88 -2.71
CA ASP A 135 -14.70 2.78 -3.11
C ASP A 135 -15.13 1.30 -3.15
N GLN A 136 -16.31 1.02 -2.66
CA GLN A 136 -16.82 -0.34 -2.52
C GLN A 136 -16.92 -1.07 -3.87
N GLN A 137 -17.33 -0.39 -4.94
CA GLN A 137 -17.42 -0.98 -6.27
C GLN A 137 -16.04 -1.11 -6.93
N ALA A 138 -15.15 -0.13 -6.73
CA ALA A 138 -13.76 -0.22 -7.21
C ALA A 138 -13.04 -1.41 -6.55
N ASN A 139 -13.21 -1.60 -5.24
CA ASN A 139 -12.70 -2.74 -4.50
C ASN A 139 -13.27 -4.08 -5.02
N GLN A 140 -14.59 -4.13 -5.31
CA GLN A 140 -15.21 -5.31 -5.93
C GLN A 140 -14.66 -5.58 -7.34
N ASN A 141 -14.45 -4.55 -8.16
CA ASN A 141 -13.91 -4.70 -9.51
C ASN A 141 -12.47 -5.20 -9.49
N ARG A 142 -11.68 -4.75 -8.51
CA ARG A 142 -10.30 -5.17 -8.27
C ARG A 142 -10.24 -6.65 -7.89
N GLN A 143 -11.17 -7.16 -7.09
CA GLN A 143 -11.19 -8.55 -6.61
C GLN A 143 -9.84 -8.93 -5.94
N ASN A 144 -9.23 -10.03 -6.37
CA ASN A 144 -7.89 -10.46 -5.99
C ASN A 144 -6.95 -10.56 -7.20
N TYR A 145 -7.22 -9.80 -8.26
CA TYR A 145 -6.38 -9.83 -9.45
C TYR A 145 -4.95 -9.38 -9.09
N PRO A 146 -3.91 -10.14 -9.54
CA PRO A 146 -2.54 -9.68 -9.42
C PRO A 146 -2.34 -8.35 -10.15
N PHE A 147 -1.42 -7.56 -9.67
CA PHE A 147 -1.04 -6.31 -10.33
C PHE A 147 -0.28 -6.57 -11.63
N GLY A 148 -0.51 -5.72 -12.62
CA GLY A 148 0.17 -5.79 -13.90
C GLY A 148 0.46 -4.41 -14.49
N PRO A 149 1.36 -4.33 -15.48
CA PRO A 149 1.77 -3.07 -16.09
C PRO A 149 0.61 -2.41 -16.84
N GLY A 150 0.55 -1.09 -16.77
CA GLY A 150 -0.48 -0.29 -17.43
C GLY A 150 -0.13 1.21 -17.41
N SER A 151 -1.08 2.05 -17.77
CA SER A 151 -0.98 3.50 -17.72
C SER A 151 -2.36 4.14 -17.57
N GLY A 152 -2.44 5.37 -17.08
CA GLY A 152 -3.69 6.10 -16.87
C GLY A 152 -4.40 5.67 -15.60
N ASN A 153 -5.73 5.57 -15.64
CA ASN A 153 -6.56 5.31 -14.45
C ASN A 153 -6.61 3.83 -14.07
N ALA A 154 -7.00 3.57 -12.83
CA ALA A 154 -7.19 2.23 -12.29
C ALA A 154 -8.22 1.41 -13.10
N ARG A 155 -7.87 0.19 -13.42
CA ARG A 155 -8.74 -0.71 -14.20
C ARG A 155 -8.26 -2.15 -14.22
N VAL A 156 -9.16 -3.04 -14.58
CA VAL A 156 -8.79 -4.39 -15.04
C VAL A 156 -8.09 -4.29 -16.41
N ILE A 157 -6.97 -4.96 -16.54
CA ILE A 157 -6.21 -5.08 -17.78
C ILE A 157 -6.22 -6.52 -18.30
N SER A 158 -5.63 -6.78 -19.48
CA SER A 158 -5.62 -8.10 -20.09
C SER A 158 -5.07 -9.17 -19.13
N GLY A 159 -5.61 -10.40 -19.23
CA GLY A 159 -5.18 -11.52 -18.40
C GLY A 159 -5.69 -11.49 -16.97
N GLN A 160 -6.75 -10.73 -16.69
CA GLN A 160 -7.30 -10.58 -15.34
C GLN A 160 -6.27 -10.04 -14.32
N HIS A 161 -5.54 -8.99 -14.70
CA HIS A 161 -4.67 -8.23 -13.84
C HIS A 161 -5.30 -6.88 -13.51
N TRP A 162 -4.85 -6.28 -12.42
CA TRP A 162 -5.26 -4.97 -11.98
C TRP A 162 -4.14 -3.96 -12.19
N TYR A 163 -4.42 -2.88 -12.90
CA TYR A 163 -3.58 -1.69 -12.90
C TYR A 163 -4.15 -0.69 -11.90
N PRO A 164 -3.37 -0.25 -10.89
CA PRO A 164 -3.91 0.57 -9.81
C PRO A 164 -4.13 2.04 -10.20
N GLY A 165 -3.63 2.48 -11.34
CA GLY A 165 -3.56 3.88 -11.78
C GLY A 165 -2.19 4.49 -11.59
N ASP A 166 -1.84 5.47 -12.45
CA ASP A 166 -0.56 6.19 -12.40
C ASP A 166 -0.36 6.88 -11.05
N GLU A 167 -1.44 7.39 -10.45
CA GLU A 167 -1.47 8.01 -9.12
C GLU A 167 -1.04 7.06 -8.00
N TRP A 168 -1.45 5.78 -8.09
CA TRP A 168 -1.37 4.84 -6.97
C TRP A 168 -0.27 3.79 -7.09
N LYS A 169 0.34 3.62 -8.26
CA LYS A 169 1.28 2.54 -8.52
C LYS A 169 2.48 2.54 -7.57
N GLY A 170 3.01 3.72 -7.25
CA GLY A 170 4.12 3.88 -6.31
C GLY A 170 3.75 3.47 -4.89
N ASP A 171 2.58 3.88 -4.41
CA ASP A 171 2.08 3.50 -3.08
C ASP A 171 1.84 1.99 -3.00
N VAL A 172 1.18 1.42 -4.02
CA VAL A 172 0.97 -0.02 -4.12
C VAL A 172 2.31 -0.77 -4.09
N ALA A 173 3.31 -0.32 -4.84
CA ALA A 173 4.63 -0.93 -4.84
C ALA A 173 5.27 -0.95 -3.45
N ARG A 174 5.27 0.19 -2.75
CA ARG A 174 5.79 0.31 -1.37
C ARG A 174 5.04 -0.59 -0.39
N MET A 175 3.71 -0.71 -0.54
CA MET A 175 2.91 -1.62 0.29
C MET A 175 3.27 -3.08 0.03
N MET A 176 3.49 -3.48 -1.23
CA MET A 176 3.93 -4.86 -1.56
C MET A 176 5.33 -5.15 -1.02
N MET A 177 6.26 -4.18 -1.11
CA MET A 177 7.58 -4.27 -0.52
C MET A 177 7.51 -4.46 1.01
N TYR A 178 6.67 -3.65 1.68
CA TYR A 178 6.44 -3.76 3.12
C TYR A 178 5.92 -5.15 3.50
N MET A 179 4.87 -5.63 2.82
CA MET A 179 4.28 -6.94 3.10
C MET A 179 5.28 -8.08 2.93
N TYR A 180 6.11 -8.01 1.89
CA TYR A 180 7.17 -8.99 1.67
C TYR A 180 8.25 -8.93 2.75
N VAL A 181 8.76 -7.74 3.10
CA VAL A 181 9.79 -7.62 4.14
C VAL A 181 9.26 -8.10 5.48
N ARG A 182 8.02 -7.72 5.85
CA ARG A 182 7.45 -8.07 7.15
C ARG A 182 7.06 -9.55 7.28
N TYR A 183 6.45 -10.12 6.24
CA TYR A 183 5.81 -11.45 6.31
C TYR A 183 6.53 -12.52 5.47
N GLY A 184 7.63 -12.16 4.81
CA GLY A 184 8.50 -13.08 4.08
C GLY A 184 7.76 -13.89 3.03
N GLU A 185 8.03 -15.19 3.01
CA GLU A 185 7.47 -16.14 2.04
C GLU A 185 5.94 -16.19 2.03
N ARG A 186 5.30 -15.78 3.11
CA ARG A 186 3.83 -15.72 3.17
C ARG A 186 3.25 -14.66 2.22
N CYS A 187 4.01 -13.60 1.96
CA CYS A 187 3.61 -12.47 1.12
C CYS A 187 4.61 -12.22 -0.02
N LEU A 188 4.97 -13.27 -0.75
CA LEU A 188 5.85 -13.13 -1.91
C LEU A 188 5.23 -12.16 -2.94
N PRO A 189 6.01 -11.24 -3.49
CA PRO A 189 5.54 -10.32 -4.54
C PRO A 189 4.97 -11.02 -5.76
N SER A 190 5.50 -12.19 -6.12
CA SER A 190 5.02 -13.04 -7.23
C SER A 190 3.59 -13.58 -7.06
N LEU A 191 3.05 -13.56 -5.83
CA LEU A 191 1.66 -13.94 -5.58
C LEU A 191 0.67 -12.83 -5.98
N VAL A 192 1.13 -11.59 -6.04
CA VAL A 192 0.28 -10.41 -6.22
C VAL A 192 0.68 -9.51 -7.40
N GLY A 193 1.70 -9.88 -8.14
CA GLY A 193 2.17 -9.12 -9.30
C GLY A 193 2.66 -10.03 -10.42
N THR A 194 2.99 -9.43 -11.55
CA THR A 194 3.48 -10.12 -12.75
C THR A 194 4.84 -9.58 -13.16
N GLY A 195 5.59 -10.37 -13.92
CA GLY A 195 6.88 -10.01 -14.47
C GLY A 195 8.03 -10.78 -13.87
N ALA A 196 9.25 -10.37 -14.21
CA ALA A 196 10.46 -10.98 -13.72
C ALA A 196 10.78 -10.54 -12.29
N THR A 197 11.47 -11.40 -11.54
CA THR A 197 12.05 -11.06 -10.24
C THR A 197 13.49 -10.59 -10.44
N GLN A 198 13.94 -9.73 -9.56
CA GLN A 198 15.36 -9.37 -9.47
C GLN A 198 16.20 -10.56 -8.99
N ASN A 199 17.37 -10.74 -9.58
CA ASN A 199 18.22 -11.92 -9.37
C ASN A 199 18.64 -12.20 -7.91
N ALA A 200 18.58 -11.22 -7.04
CA ALA A 200 19.03 -11.35 -5.65
C ALA A 200 17.89 -11.33 -4.63
N THR A 201 16.65 -11.12 -5.08
CA THR A 201 15.47 -11.01 -4.21
C THR A 201 14.25 -11.59 -4.92
N GLU A 202 13.18 -11.84 -4.16
CA GLU A 202 11.87 -12.22 -4.71
C GLU A 202 11.04 -11.00 -5.18
N MET A 203 11.62 -9.79 -5.14
CA MET A 203 10.93 -8.57 -5.55
C MET A 203 10.78 -8.51 -7.06
N LEU A 204 9.57 -8.21 -7.52
CA LEU A 204 9.26 -8.05 -8.94
C LEU A 204 9.83 -6.73 -9.49
N GLU A 205 10.37 -6.75 -10.69
CA GLU A 205 10.79 -5.54 -11.41
C GLU A 205 9.65 -4.54 -11.53
N LEU A 206 8.43 -5.00 -11.77
CA LEU A 206 7.22 -4.18 -11.81
C LEU A 206 7.09 -3.24 -10.60
N PHE A 207 7.26 -3.76 -9.39
CA PHE A 207 7.13 -2.94 -8.17
C PHE A 207 8.35 -2.03 -7.96
N LEU A 208 9.54 -2.44 -8.38
CA LEU A 208 10.72 -1.59 -8.34
C LEU A 208 10.58 -0.40 -9.28
N GLU A 209 10.12 -0.63 -10.51
CA GLU A 209 9.83 0.43 -11.49
C GLU A 209 8.78 1.40 -10.97
N TRP A 210 7.66 0.89 -10.46
CA TRP A 210 6.58 1.72 -9.92
C TRP A 210 7.01 2.58 -8.71
N ASN A 211 7.98 2.12 -7.93
CA ASN A 211 8.45 2.86 -6.76
C ASN A 211 9.35 4.06 -7.13
N ILE A 212 9.97 4.07 -8.30
CA ILE A 212 10.89 5.13 -8.74
C ILE A 212 10.26 6.14 -9.70
N GLU A 213 9.07 5.87 -10.23
CA GLU A 213 8.28 6.80 -11.04
C GLU A 213 7.42 7.72 -10.17
#